data_27b62986765e3c45ae48b93196f2872e
#
_entry.id   27b62986765e3c45ae48b93196f2872e
#
_cell.length_a   1.000
_cell.length_b   1.000
_cell.length_c   1.000
_cell.angle_alpha   90.00
_cell.angle_beta   90.00
_cell.angle_gamma   90.00
#
_symmetry.space_group_name_H-M   'P 1'
#
loop_
_entity.id
_entity.type
_entity.pdbx_description
1 polymer ?
#
loop_
_entity_poly.entity_id
_entity_poly.type
_entity_poly.pdbx_seq_one_letter_code
_entity_poly.pdbx_strand_id
1 'polypeptide(L)'
;MLYYSQTNRQEVYEMTAPKKPPITKSFGYAFEGIFTCIRKERNMKIHCVMAVLVVTAGIILKLSPVEWCICLGLFGLVMALELVNTAVESVVDLVTSEYKPLAKTAKDTAAGAVLIAAIMAAIVGLIIFVPKGLVFLGIL
;
A
#
# COMPACT_ATOMS: atom_id res chain seq x y z
N MET A 1 28.36 33.54 -20.75
CA MET A 1 27.67 32.72 -21.79
C MET A 1 26.89 31.53 -21.24
N LEU A 2 27.32 30.93 -20.15
CA LEU A 2 26.62 29.77 -19.51
C LEU A 2 25.31 30.14 -18.78
N TYR A 3 25.18 31.36 -18.27
CA TYR A 3 23.98 31.81 -17.52
C TYR A 3 22.74 31.96 -18.42
N TYR A 4 22.90 32.41 -19.64
CA TYR A 4 21.81 32.57 -20.61
C TYR A 4 21.21 31.22 -21.08
N SER A 5 22.00 30.16 -21.08
CA SER A 5 21.58 28.79 -21.47
C SER A 5 20.69 28.12 -20.45
N GLN A 6 20.87 28.42 -19.14
CA GLN A 6 20.09 27.82 -18.04
C GLN A 6 18.68 28.44 -17.94
N THR A 7 18.58 29.76 -18.09
CA THR A 7 17.30 30.50 -18.08
C THR A 7 16.37 30.03 -19.21
N ASN A 8 16.91 29.83 -20.38
CA ASN A 8 16.16 29.40 -21.57
C ASN A 8 15.63 27.94 -21.41
N ARG A 9 16.38 27.05 -20.73
CA ARG A 9 15.92 25.68 -20.45
C ARG A 9 14.80 25.63 -19.42
N GLN A 10 14.85 26.46 -18.40
CA GLN A 10 13.78 26.52 -17.40
C GLN A 10 12.49 27.09 -18.00
N GLU A 11 12.55 28.16 -18.78
CA GLU A 11 11.40 28.72 -19.48
C GLU A 11 10.76 27.73 -20.47
N VAL A 12 11.58 27.01 -21.22
CA VAL A 12 11.09 25.97 -22.14
C VAL A 12 10.46 24.82 -21.36
N TYR A 13 11.07 24.41 -20.23
CA TYR A 13 10.49 23.36 -19.38
C TYR A 13 9.15 23.77 -18.77
N GLU A 14 9.02 25.02 -18.28
CA GLU A 14 7.76 25.54 -17.74
C GLU A 14 6.65 25.67 -18.79
N MET A 15 7.01 26.03 -20.04
CA MET A 15 6.08 26.09 -21.15
C MET A 15 5.64 24.72 -21.66
N THR A 16 6.49 23.70 -21.54
CA THR A 16 6.22 22.35 -22.03
C THR A 16 5.77 21.38 -20.94
N ALA A 17 5.94 21.74 -19.66
CA ALA A 17 5.51 20.89 -18.55
C ALA A 17 4.00 20.69 -18.58
N PRO A 18 3.52 19.45 -18.48
CA PRO A 18 2.09 19.20 -18.46
C PRO A 18 1.46 19.90 -17.25
N LYS A 19 0.41 20.71 -17.50
CA LYS A 19 -0.33 21.38 -16.43
C LYS A 19 -0.82 20.35 -15.42
N LYS A 20 -0.57 20.60 -14.13
CA LYS A 20 -1.07 19.74 -13.05
C LYS A 20 -2.58 19.57 -13.18
N PRO A 21 -3.09 18.35 -13.16
CA PRO A 21 -4.53 18.12 -13.25
C PRO A 21 -5.24 18.75 -12.04
N PRO A 22 -6.51 19.15 -12.20
CA PRO A 22 -7.31 19.63 -11.07
C PRO A 22 -7.43 18.53 -10.00
N ILE A 23 -7.55 18.93 -8.74
CA ILE A 23 -7.57 18.04 -7.57
C ILE A 23 -8.58 16.89 -7.71
N THR A 24 -9.75 17.16 -8.30
CA THR A 24 -10.79 16.15 -8.55
C THR A 24 -10.30 15.01 -9.45
N LYS A 25 -9.52 15.32 -10.48
CA LYS A 25 -8.90 14.29 -11.34
C LYS A 25 -7.81 13.52 -10.63
N SER A 26 -7.08 14.16 -9.71
CA SER A 26 -6.06 13.48 -8.91
C SER A 26 -6.65 12.39 -8.03
N PHE A 27 -7.81 12.61 -7.42
CA PHE A 27 -8.55 11.55 -6.72
C PHE A 27 -8.96 10.41 -7.67
N GLY A 28 -9.44 10.74 -8.86
CA GLY A 28 -9.78 9.73 -9.87
C GLY A 28 -8.59 8.81 -10.20
N TYR A 29 -7.41 9.38 -10.44
CA TYR A 29 -6.19 8.62 -10.71
C TYR A 29 -5.76 7.76 -9.51
N ALA A 30 -5.92 8.27 -8.28
CA ALA A 30 -5.62 7.51 -7.07
C ALA A 30 -6.53 6.27 -6.95
N PHE A 31 -7.83 6.44 -7.15
CA PHE A 31 -8.77 5.31 -7.14
C PHE A 31 -8.49 4.31 -8.26
N GLU A 32 -8.17 4.78 -9.46
CA GLU A 32 -7.79 3.90 -10.58
C GLU A 32 -6.55 3.06 -10.24
N GLY A 33 -5.54 3.66 -9.60
CA GLY A 33 -4.36 2.95 -9.11
C GLY A 33 -4.72 1.88 -8.09
N ILE A 34 -5.55 2.20 -7.09
CA ILE A 34 -6.03 1.24 -6.08
C ILE A 34 -6.77 0.07 -6.74
N PHE A 35 -7.73 0.34 -7.63
CA PHE A 35 -8.49 -0.71 -8.31
C PHE A 35 -7.62 -1.56 -9.22
N THR A 36 -6.63 -0.96 -9.88
CA THR A 36 -5.67 -1.69 -10.72
C THR A 36 -4.86 -2.67 -9.87
N CYS A 37 -4.35 -2.24 -8.72
CA CYS A 37 -3.63 -3.09 -7.79
C CYS A 37 -4.52 -4.24 -7.27
N ILE A 38 -5.75 -3.96 -6.82
CA ILE A 38 -6.69 -4.98 -6.36
C ILE A 38 -6.97 -6.02 -7.45
N ARG A 39 -7.07 -5.60 -8.71
CA ARG A 39 -7.36 -6.54 -9.82
C ARG A 39 -6.16 -7.40 -10.20
N LYS A 40 -4.98 -6.81 -10.23
CA LYS A 40 -3.76 -7.46 -10.74
C LYS A 40 -3.05 -8.26 -9.65
N GLU A 41 -2.90 -7.68 -8.46
CA GLU A 41 -2.05 -8.25 -7.43
C GLU A 41 -2.77 -9.30 -6.58
N ARG A 42 -2.15 -10.49 -6.49
CA ARG A 42 -2.66 -11.58 -5.66
C ARG A 42 -2.62 -11.22 -4.18
N ASN A 43 -1.53 -10.59 -3.73
CA ASN A 43 -1.34 -10.22 -2.33
C ASN A 43 -2.39 -9.18 -1.89
N MET A 44 -2.66 -8.16 -2.72
CA MET A 44 -3.71 -7.18 -2.44
C MET A 44 -5.10 -7.85 -2.26
N LYS A 45 -5.42 -8.84 -3.07
CA LYS A 45 -6.68 -9.61 -2.90
C LYS A 45 -6.75 -10.32 -1.56
N ILE A 46 -5.64 -10.94 -1.14
CA ILE A 46 -5.53 -11.60 0.18
C ILE A 46 -5.74 -10.57 1.28
N HIS A 47 -5.09 -9.41 1.21
CA HIS A 47 -5.26 -8.34 2.20
C HIS A 47 -6.69 -7.82 2.26
N CYS A 48 -7.37 -7.66 1.13
CA CYS A 48 -8.79 -7.28 1.10
C CYS A 48 -9.69 -8.33 1.80
N VAL A 49 -9.47 -9.62 1.55
CA VAL A 49 -10.21 -10.70 2.22
C VAL A 49 -9.94 -10.68 3.73
N MET A 50 -8.67 -10.54 4.13
CA MET A 50 -8.30 -10.43 5.56
C MET A 50 -8.94 -9.22 6.22
N ALA A 51 -9.03 -8.08 5.52
CA ALA A 51 -9.72 -6.89 6.02
C ALA A 51 -11.20 -7.17 6.33
N VAL A 52 -11.90 -7.84 5.42
CA VAL A 52 -13.31 -8.21 5.63
C VAL A 52 -13.45 -9.15 6.83
N LEU A 53 -12.58 -10.17 6.95
CA LEU A 53 -12.60 -11.10 8.08
C LEU A 53 -12.37 -10.40 9.41
N VAL A 54 -11.37 -9.51 9.50
CA VAL A 54 -11.06 -8.76 10.73
C VAL A 54 -12.20 -7.80 11.08
N VAL A 55 -12.78 -7.09 10.10
CA VAL A 55 -13.92 -6.22 10.37
C VAL A 55 -15.11 -7.04 10.90
N THR A 56 -15.41 -8.15 10.27
CA THR A 56 -16.51 -9.05 10.71
C THR A 56 -16.27 -9.58 12.11
N ALA A 57 -15.08 -10.12 12.38
CA ALA A 57 -14.70 -10.61 13.70
C ALA A 57 -14.71 -9.48 14.75
N GLY A 58 -14.23 -8.31 14.40
CA GLY A 58 -14.20 -7.14 15.28
C GLY A 58 -15.58 -6.67 15.72
N ILE A 59 -16.57 -6.73 14.82
CA ILE A 59 -17.97 -6.44 15.14
C ILE A 59 -18.52 -7.51 16.09
N ILE A 60 -18.33 -8.79 15.78
CA ILE A 60 -18.82 -9.92 16.59
C ILE A 60 -18.21 -9.88 17.99
N LEU A 61 -16.90 -9.70 18.10
CA LEU A 61 -16.15 -9.70 19.35
C LEU A 61 -16.16 -8.35 20.08
N LYS A 62 -16.89 -7.37 19.55
CA LYS A 62 -17.09 -6.04 20.14
C LYS A 62 -15.77 -5.35 20.48
N LEU A 63 -14.93 -5.13 19.47
CA LEU A 63 -13.68 -4.40 19.63
C LEU A 63 -13.95 -2.99 20.21
N SER A 64 -13.06 -2.57 21.12
CA SER A 64 -13.06 -1.21 21.66
C SER A 64 -12.62 -0.20 20.56
N PRO A 65 -12.92 1.10 20.71
CA PRO A 65 -12.49 2.11 19.77
C PRO A 65 -10.97 2.15 19.53
N VAL A 66 -10.17 1.89 20.57
CA VAL A 66 -8.70 1.85 20.47
C VAL A 66 -8.25 0.65 19.62
N GLU A 67 -8.83 -0.54 19.86
CA GLU A 67 -8.53 -1.73 19.07
C GLU A 67 -8.92 -1.53 17.58
N TRP A 68 -10.04 -0.87 17.33
CA TRP A 68 -10.42 -0.48 15.97
C TRP A 68 -9.40 0.43 15.31
N CYS A 69 -8.92 1.47 16.00
CA CYS A 69 -7.89 2.37 15.50
C CYS A 69 -6.61 1.61 15.14
N ILE A 70 -6.19 0.65 16.00
CA ILE A 70 -5.01 -0.17 15.77
C ILE A 70 -5.21 -1.06 14.52
N CYS A 71 -6.32 -1.78 14.43
CA CYS A 71 -6.62 -2.65 13.30
C CYS A 71 -6.68 -1.88 11.97
N LEU A 72 -7.40 -0.76 11.93
CA LEU A 72 -7.54 0.07 10.74
C LEU A 72 -6.19 0.70 10.32
N GLY A 73 -5.39 1.13 11.30
CA GLY A 73 -4.05 1.66 11.04
C GLY A 73 -3.12 0.61 10.42
N LEU A 74 -3.12 -0.61 10.95
CA LEU A 74 -2.32 -1.72 10.41
C LEU A 74 -2.79 -2.13 9.01
N PHE A 75 -4.09 -2.21 8.77
CA PHE A 75 -4.61 -2.46 7.42
C PHE A 75 -4.21 -1.38 6.44
N GLY A 76 -4.40 -0.12 6.82
CA GLY A 76 -4.00 1.01 5.99
C GLY A 76 -2.52 0.95 5.63
N LEU A 77 -1.66 0.61 6.59
CA LEU A 77 -0.22 0.47 6.39
C LEU A 77 0.11 -0.67 5.42
N VAL A 78 -0.43 -1.86 5.63
CA VAL A 78 -0.16 -3.03 4.76
C VAL A 78 -0.62 -2.76 3.33
N MET A 79 -1.84 -2.23 3.15
CA MET A 79 -2.38 -1.93 1.82
C MET A 79 -1.61 -0.80 1.13
N ALA A 80 -1.18 0.24 1.86
CA ALA A 80 -0.38 1.32 1.30
C ALA A 80 0.99 0.82 0.84
N LEU A 81 1.65 -0.05 1.62
CA LEU A 81 2.92 -0.66 1.23
C LEU A 81 2.77 -1.60 0.03
N GLU A 82 1.66 -2.33 -0.10
CA GLU A 82 1.38 -3.16 -1.28
C GLU A 82 1.22 -2.31 -2.55
N LEU A 83 0.53 -1.15 -2.45
CA LEU A 83 0.45 -0.19 -3.56
C LEU A 83 1.83 0.33 -3.96
N VAL A 84 2.68 0.66 -2.98
CA VAL A 84 4.06 1.10 -3.24
C VAL A 84 4.88 -0.03 -3.85
N ASN A 85 4.75 -1.26 -3.36
CA ASN A 85 5.40 -2.43 -3.95
C ASN A 85 5.03 -2.60 -5.43
N THR A 86 3.72 -2.56 -5.75
CA THR A 86 3.23 -2.63 -7.13
C THR A 86 3.79 -1.51 -8.01
N ALA A 87 3.92 -0.29 -7.46
CA ALA A 87 4.52 0.83 -8.18
C ALA A 87 6.02 0.61 -8.45
N VAL A 88 6.77 0.11 -7.46
CA VAL A 88 8.20 -0.23 -7.61
C VAL A 88 8.39 -1.33 -8.68
N GLU A 89 7.59 -2.40 -8.62
CA GLU A 89 7.62 -3.46 -9.62
C GLU A 89 7.35 -2.93 -11.02
N SER A 90 6.33 -2.08 -11.17
CA SER A 90 5.98 -1.47 -12.46
C SER A 90 7.10 -0.59 -13.00
N VAL A 91 7.78 0.19 -12.16
CA VAL A 91 8.92 1.04 -12.56
C VAL A 91 10.11 0.17 -12.97
N VAL A 92 10.41 -0.89 -12.23
CA VAL A 92 11.49 -1.82 -12.56
C VAL A 92 11.22 -2.51 -13.90
N ASP A 93 9.99 -2.98 -14.12
CA ASP A 93 9.61 -3.66 -15.37
C ASP A 93 9.59 -2.71 -16.58
N LEU A 94 9.34 -1.42 -16.36
CA LEU A 94 9.48 -0.39 -17.40
C LEU A 94 10.95 -0.16 -17.79
N VAL A 95 11.88 -0.28 -16.84
CA VAL A 95 13.32 -0.04 -17.07
C VAL A 95 14.00 -1.26 -17.73
N THR A 96 13.63 -2.48 -17.34
CA THR A 96 14.25 -3.70 -17.88
C THR A 96 13.33 -4.91 -17.78
N SER A 97 13.30 -5.68 -18.88
CA SER A 97 12.70 -7.03 -18.90
C SER A 97 13.73 -8.14 -18.66
N GLU A 98 15.04 -7.79 -18.60
CA GLU A 98 16.11 -8.74 -18.35
C GLU A 98 16.36 -8.93 -16.85
N TYR A 99 16.89 -10.09 -16.49
CA TYR A 99 17.38 -10.31 -15.13
C TYR A 99 18.59 -9.41 -14.83
N LYS A 100 18.39 -8.47 -13.92
CA LYS A 100 19.45 -7.60 -13.37
C LYS A 100 19.46 -7.73 -11.86
N PRO A 101 20.61 -7.97 -11.20
CA PRO A 101 20.68 -8.13 -9.74
C PRO A 101 20.06 -6.93 -8.98
N LEU A 102 20.28 -5.69 -9.43
CA LEU A 102 19.71 -4.51 -8.81
C LEU A 102 18.18 -4.43 -8.97
N ALA A 103 17.65 -4.83 -10.12
CA ALA A 103 16.21 -4.89 -10.34
C ALA A 103 15.55 -5.92 -9.39
N LYS A 104 16.17 -7.08 -9.24
CA LYS A 104 15.75 -8.09 -8.26
C LYS A 104 15.79 -7.53 -6.84
N THR A 105 16.89 -6.91 -6.44
CA THR A 105 17.03 -6.31 -5.10
C THR A 105 15.94 -5.27 -4.83
N ALA A 106 15.62 -4.40 -5.79
CA ALA A 106 14.57 -3.39 -5.65
C ALA A 106 13.20 -4.04 -5.40
N LYS A 107 12.83 -5.04 -6.20
CA LYS A 107 11.57 -5.78 -6.04
C LYS A 107 11.50 -6.54 -4.71
N ASP A 108 12.54 -7.28 -4.37
CA ASP A 108 12.60 -8.06 -3.13
C ASP A 108 12.51 -7.16 -1.89
N THR A 109 13.16 -5.98 -1.92
CA THR A 109 13.12 -5.01 -0.82
C THR A 109 11.73 -4.42 -0.65
N ALA A 110 11.06 -4.06 -1.74
CA ALA A 110 9.71 -3.54 -1.71
C ALA A 110 8.72 -4.60 -1.16
N ALA A 111 8.79 -5.83 -1.65
CA ALA A 111 8.01 -6.95 -1.14
C ALA A 111 8.32 -7.25 0.35
N GLY A 112 9.58 -7.12 0.76
CA GLY A 112 10.01 -7.28 2.16
C GLY A 112 9.35 -6.27 3.09
N ALA A 113 9.14 -5.03 2.67
CA ALA A 113 8.44 -4.02 3.45
C ALA A 113 6.98 -4.41 3.72
N VAL A 114 6.29 -4.93 2.71
CA VAL A 114 4.92 -5.47 2.87
C VAL A 114 4.90 -6.63 3.85
N LEU A 115 5.85 -7.56 3.70
CA LEU A 115 5.94 -8.74 4.55
C LEU A 115 6.12 -8.37 6.03
N ILE A 116 7.01 -7.42 6.34
CA ILE A 116 7.22 -6.94 7.71
C ILE A 116 5.93 -6.37 8.29
N ALA A 117 5.24 -5.51 7.55
CA ALA A 117 3.98 -4.93 8.00
C ALA A 117 2.89 -5.99 8.21
N ALA A 118 2.78 -6.97 7.32
CA ALA A 118 1.83 -8.07 7.43
C ALA A 118 2.10 -8.97 8.65
N ILE A 119 3.37 -9.27 8.93
CA ILE A 119 3.76 -10.03 10.13
C ILE A 119 3.36 -9.26 11.40
N MET A 120 3.66 -7.96 11.47
CA MET A 120 3.28 -7.13 12.61
C MET A 120 1.76 -7.05 12.77
N ALA A 121 1.02 -6.91 11.68
CA ALA A 121 -0.44 -6.93 11.71
C ALA A 121 -0.99 -8.27 12.21
N ALA A 122 -0.40 -9.38 11.80
CA ALA A 122 -0.79 -10.72 12.27
C ALA A 122 -0.52 -10.89 13.78
N ILE A 123 0.65 -10.48 14.28
CA ILE A 123 0.99 -10.55 15.69
C ILE A 123 0.01 -9.74 16.54
N VAL A 124 -0.23 -8.49 16.16
CA VAL A 124 -1.17 -7.60 16.88
C VAL A 124 -2.59 -8.15 16.79
N GLY A 125 -2.98 -8.69 15.63
CA GLY A 125 -4.25 -9.36 15.44
C GLY A 125 -4.42 -10.52 16.43
N LEU A 126 -3.44 -11.41 16.58
CA LEU A 126 -3.48 -12.50 17.54
C LEU A 126 -3.63 -11.99 18.98
N ILE A 127 -2.91 -10.94 19.37
CA ILE A 127 -2.99 -10.33 20.72
C ILE A 127 -4.40 -9.80 20.99
N ILE A 128 -5.07 -9.21 20.01
CA ILE A 128 -6.41 -8.63 20.17
C ILE A 128 -7.50 -9.71 20.09
N PHE A 129 -7.46 -10.56 19.06
CA PHE A 129 -8.58 -11.45 18.75
C PHE A 129 -8.58 -12.75 19.54
N VAL A 130 -7.42 -13.31 19.90
CA VAL A 130 -7.37 -14.59 20.61
C VAL A 130 -8.03 -14.50 21.99
N PRO A 131 -7.69 -13.56 22.89
CA PRO A 131 -8.34 -13.47 24.18
C PRO A 131 -9.85 -13.24 24.06
N LYS A 132 -10.27 -12.35 23.17
CA LYS A 132 -11.69 -12.05 22.94
C LYS A 132 -12.45 -13.26 22.39
N GLY A 133 -11.83 -14.02 21.50
CA GLY A 133 -12.42 -15.26 20.99
C GLY A 133 -12.60 -16.31 22.07
N LEU A 134 -11.63 -16.48 22.96
CA LEU A 134 -11.73 -17.42 24.07
C LEU A 134 -12.85 -17.04 25.06
N VAL A 135 -12.97 -15.75 25.38
CA VAL A 135 -14.10 -15.25 26.20
C VAL A 135 -15.45 -15.48 25.51
N PHE A 136 -15.53 -15.20 24.20
CA PHE A 136 -16.75 -15.39 23.41
C PHE A 136 -17.20 -16.86 23.37
N LEU A 137 -16.26 -17.81 23.38
CA LEU A 137 -16.51 -19.24 23.39
C LEU A 137 -16.78 -19.79 24.81
N GLY A 138 -16.70 -18.95 25.83
CA GLY A 138 -16.90 -19.39 27.23
C GLY A 138 -15.77 -20.27 27.79
N ILE A 139 -14.54 -20.13 27.20
CA ILE A 139 -13.34 -20.87 27.63
C ILE A 139 -12.58 -20.09 28.72
N LEU A 140 -12.70 -18.77 28.71
CA LEU A 140 -12.15 -17.82 29.69
C LEU A 140 -13.27 -17.00 30.32
#